data_ad02037b8d2b1fbd50466eb9158eeb34
#
_entry.id   ad02037b8d2b1fbd50466eb9158eeb34
#
_cell.length_a   1.000
_cell.length_b   1.000
_cell.length_c   1.000
_cell.angle_alpha   90.00
_cell.angle_beta   90.00
_cell.angle_gamma   90.00
#
_symmetry.space_group_name_H-M   'P 1'
#
loop_
_entity.id
_entity.type
_entity.pdbx_description
1 polymer ?
#
loop_
_entity_poly.entity_id
_entity_poly.type
_entity_poly.pdbx_seq_one_letter_code
_entity_poly.pdbx_strand_id
1 'polypeptide(L)'
;MKILLVEDNLLNQKVVSFHLKKRNYEVECVTNWIEVMNIIKNGSIDLIFMDIMLPEKNGFDITHEIREYEKNKGIKEGIPIIALTANTLDNDKDKCINAGMNDYLAKPFTAQDLYKVLDNVLSKIDG
;
A
#
# COMPACT_ATOMS: atom_id res chain seq x y z
N MET A 1 9.41 -4.84 10.87
CA MET A 1 8.15 -4.67 10.14
C MET A 1 8.37 -5.02 8.67
N LYS A 2 7.46 -5.75 8.09
CA LYS A 2 7.53 -6.18 6.69
C LYS A 2 6.50 -5.44 5.86
N ILE A 3 6.95 -4.80 4.78
CA ILE A 3 6.13 -3.98 3.90
C ILE A 3 5.99 -4.66 2.54
N LEU A 4 4.76 -4.74 2.05
CA LEU A 4 4.47 -5.22 0.71
C LEU A 4 4.38 -4.01 -0.22
N LEU A 5 5.15 -4.01 -1.29
CA LEU A 5 5.11 -2.98 -2.31
C LEU A 5 4.50 -3.56 -3.58
N VAL A 6 3.33 -3.06 -3.94
CA VAL A 6 2.61 -3.49 -5.14
C VAL A 6 2.81 -2.43 -6.22
N GLU A 7 3.70 -2.70 -7.15
CA GLU A 7 4.14 -1.75 -8.17
C GLU A 7 4.66 -2.54 -9.37
N ASP A 8 4.16 -2.24 -10.56
CA ASP A 8 4.58 -2.95 -11.78
C ASP A 8 5.82 -2.35 -12.45
N ASN A 9 6.18 -1.12 -12.12
CA ASN A 9 7.34 -0.45 -12.70
C ASN A 9 8.60 -0.76 -11.88
N LEU A 10 9.59 -1.39 -12.51
CA LEU A 10 10.80 -1.83 -11.82
C LEU A 10 11.61 -0.67 -11.24
N LEU A 11 11.66 0.47 -11.93
CA LEU A 11 12.37 1.64 -11.41
C LEU A 11 11.72 2.16 -10.15
N ASN A 12 10.39 2.27 -10.15
CA ASN A 12 9.65 2.72 -8.97
C ASN A 12 9.83 1.75 -7.81
N GLN A 13 9.85 0.43 -8.08
CA GLN A 13 10.13 -0.57 -7.05
C GLN A 13 11.48 -0.33 -6.39
N LYS A 14 12.50 -0.08 -7.21
CA LYS A 14 13.86 0.15 -6.70
C LYS A 14 13.94 1.39 -5.83
N VAL A 15 13.31 2.49 -6.26
CA VAL A 15 13.35 3.76 -5.54
C VAL A 15 12.65 3.61 -4.17
N VAL A 16 11.43 3.10 -4.16
CA VAL A 16 10.67 2.95 -2.92
C VAL A 16 11.35 1.96 -1.99
N SER A 17 11.79 0.81 -2.52
CA SER A 17 12.48 -0.20 -1.71
C SER A 17 13.75 0.35 -1.07
N PHE A 18 14.53 1.13 -1.82
CA PHE A 18 15.74 1.74 -1.30
C PHE A 18 15.45 2.60 -0.08
N HIS A 19 14.44 3.46 -0.16
CA HIS A 19 14.11 4.35 0.95
C HIS A 19 13.55 3.59 2.16
N LEU A 20 12.75 2.55 1.93
CA LEU A 20 12.20 1.75 3.02
C LEU A 20 13.29 0.92 3.71
N LYS A 21 14.19 0.34 2.94
CA LYS A 21 15.31 -0.44 3.50
C LYS A 21 16.27 0.42 4.30
N LYS A 22 16.42 1.70 3.94
CA LYS A 22 17.23 2.64 4.73
C LYS A 22 16.72 2.78 6.17
N ARG A 23 15.44 2.57 6.38
CA ARG A 23 14.83 2.58 7.72
C ARG A 23 14.72 1.18 8.33
N ASN A 24 15.42 0.22 7.76
CA ASN A 24 15.48 -1.17 8.25
C ASN A 24 14.16 -1.93 8.13
N TYR A 25 13.27 -1.51 7.23
CA TYR A 25 12.07 -2.28 6.92
C TYR A 25 12.41 -3.38 5.90
N GLU A 26 11.77 -4.53 6.05
CA GLU A 26 11.80 -5.56 5.03
C GLU A 26 10.77 -5.21 3.94
N VAL A 27 11.14 -5.40 2.68
CA VAL A 27 10.27 -5.04 1.56
C VAL A 27 10.14 -6.23 0.62
N GLU A 28 8.92 -6.61 0.32
CA GLU A 28 8.63 -7.59 -0.71
C GLU A 28 7.87 -6.89 -1.83
N CYS A 29 8.35 -7.04 -3.08
CA CYS A 29 7.75 -6.39 -4.24
C CYS A 29 6.96 -7.40 -5.04
N VAL A 30 5.73 -7.03 -5.43
CA VAL A 30 4.89 -7.84 -6.31
C VAL A 30 4.28 -6.94 -7.39
N THR A 31 3.84 -7.54 -8.47
CA THR A 31 3.38 -6.80 -9.65
C THR A 31 1.91 -7.02 -10.01
N ASN A 32 1.23 -7.96 -9.36
CA ASN A 32 -0.14 -8.29 -9.73
C ASN A 32 -0.98 -8.69 -8.51
N TRP A 33 -2.31 -8.69 -8.70
CA TRP A 33 -3.26 -8.91 -7.63
C TRP A 33 -3.24 -10.36 -7.09
N ILE A 34 -2.90 -11.33 -7.93
CA ILE A 34 -2.85 -12.73 -7.49
C ILE A 34 -1.75 -12.91 -6.44
N GLU A 35 -0.57 -12.33 -6.70
CA GLU A 35 0.54 -12.38 -5.75
C GLU A 35 0.19 -11.65 -4.46
N VAL A 36 -0.50 -10.51 -4.57
CA VAL A 36 -0.96 -9.76 -3.39
C VAL A 36 -1.83 -10.63 -2.50
N MET A 37 -2.85 -11.24 -3.08
CA MET A 37 -3.80 -12.04 -2.29
C MET A 37 -3.14 -13.27 -1.68
N ASN A 38 -2.20 -13.91 -2.38
CA ASN A 38 -1.46 -15.04 -1.82
C ASN A 38 -0.66 -14.64 -0.59
N ILE A 39 -0.01 -13.48 -0.63
CA ILE A 39 0.79 -12.98 0.48
C ILE A 39 -0.09 -12.57 1.66
N ILE A 40 -1.21 -11.89 1.38
CA ILE A 40 -2.15 -11.47 2.42
C ILE A 40 -2.70 -12.69 3.16
N LYS A 41 -3.02 -13.76 2.45
CA LYS A 41 -3.53 -14.99 3.07
C LYS A 41 -2.50 -15.68 3.96
N ASN A 42 -1.22 -15.46 3.71
CA ASN A 42 -0.15 -15.99 4.56
C ASN A 42 0.07 -15.19 5.84
N GLY A 43 -0.48 -13.97 5.93
CA GLY A 43 -0.47 -13.18 7.15
C GLY A 43 0.86 -12.61 7.59
N SER A 44 1.82 -12.44 6.67
CA SER A 44 3.19 -12.02 7.02
C SER A 44 3.48 -10.54 6.78
N ILE A 45 2.50 -9.76 6.34
CA ILE A 45 2.70 -8.36 5.94
C ILE A 45 2.09 -7.41 6.99
N ASP A 46 2.81 -6.35 7.30
CA ASP A 46 2.38 -5.36 8.30
C ASP A 46 1.80 -4.10 7.66
N LEU A 47 2.17 -3.78 6.42
CA LEU A 47 1.72 -2.58 5.74
C LEU A 47 1.88 -2.76 4.23
N ILE A 48 1.00 -2.15 3.44
CA ILE A 48 1.04 -2.22 1.98
C ILE A 48 1.16 -0.83 1.37
N PHE A 49 2.11 -0.67 0.43
CA PHE A 49 2.09 0.43 -0.53
C PHE A 49 1.49 -0.11 -1.82
N MET A 50 0.37 0.47 -2.25
CA MET A 50 -0.42 -0.04 -3.37
C MET A 50 -0.51 0.98 -4.50
N ASP A 51 0.13 0.67 -5.63
CA ASP A 51 -0.06 1.47 -6.84
C ASP A 51 -1.49 1.27 -7.32
N ILE A 52 -2.19 2.37 -7.61
CA ILE A 52 -3.57 2.27 -8.09
C ILE A 52 -3.65 2.05 -9.60
N MET A 53 -2.56 2.28 -10.34
CA MET A 53 -2.52 2.14 -11.80
C MET A 53 -1.82 0.83 -12.19
N LEU A 54 -2.40 -0.29 -11.78
CA LEU A 54 -1.86 -1.61 -12.13
C LEU A 54 -2.61 -2.19 -13.33
N PRO A 55 -1.92 -3.03 -14.14
CA PRO A 55 -2.61 -3.74 -15.23
C PRO A 55 -3.61 -4.76 -14.68
N GLU A 56 -4.61 -5.09 -15.47
CA GLU A 56 -5.66 -6.06 -15.20
C GLU A 56 -6.61 -5.64 -14.08
N LYS A 57 -6.10 -5.37 -12.88
CA LYS A 57 -6.92 -5.00 -11.73
C LYS A 57 -6.25 -3.87 -10.99
N ASN A 58 -6.93 -2.73 -10.89
CA ASN A 58 -6.36 -1.54 -10.27
C ASN A 58 -6.26 -1.67 -8.75
N GLY A 59 -5.53 -0.74 -8.13
CA GLY A 59 -5.29 -0.78 -6.70
C GLY A 59 -6.55 -0.63 -5.84
N PHE A 60 -7.55 0.09 -6.33
CA PHE A 60 -8.83 0.22 -5.61
C PHE A 60 -9.54 -1.12 -5.50
N ASP A 61 -9.60 -1.86 -6.62
CA ASP A 61 -10.24 -3.17 -6.66
C ASP A 61 -9.51 -4.19 -5.81
N ILE A 62 -8.18 -4.17 -5.84
CA ILE A 62 -7.37 -5.06 -5.00
C ILE A 62 -7.60 -4.76 -3.52
N THR A 63 -7.64 -3.48 -3.16
CA THR A 63 -7.91 -3.05 -1.78
C THR A 63 -9.27 -3.56 -1.34
N HIS A 64 -10.28 -3.43 -2.19
CA HIS A 64 -11.62 -3.91 -1.89
C HIS A 64 -11.61 -5.41 -1.60
N GLU A 65 -10.89 -6.20 -2.38
CA GLU A 65 -10.77 -7.64 -2.14
C GLU A 65 -10.03 -7.95 -0.84
N ILE A 66 -9.00 -7.19 -0.50
CA ILE A 66 -8.30 -7.35 0.76
C ILE A 66 -9.26 -7.10 1.92
N ARG A 67 -10.06 -6.04 1.86
CA ARG A 67 -11.01 -5.71 2.93
C ARG A 67 -12.11 -6.77 3.05
N GLU A 68 -12.58 -7.31 1.93
CA GLU A 68 -13.55 -8.42 1.95
C GLU A 68 -12.96 -9.67 2.60
N TYR A 69 -11.72 -9.99 2.26
CA TYR A 69 -11.03 -11.13 2.87
C TYR A 69 -10.88 -10.94 4.38
N GLU A 70 -10.48 -9.75 4.81
CA GLU A 70 -10.33 -9.44 6.24
C GLU A 70 -11.66 -9.57 6.98
N LYS A 71 -12.71 -9.04 6.39
CA LYS A 71 -14.05 -9.11 6.96
C LYS A 71 -14.51 -10.56 7.14
N ASN A 72 -14.29 -11.39 6.12
CA ASN A 72 -14.67 -12.80 6.16
C ASN A 72 -13.89 -13.59 7.20
N LYS A 73 -12.68 -13.14 7.53
CA LYS A 73 -11.84 -13.77 8.55
C LYS A 73 -12.07 -13.19 9.95
N GLY A 74 -12.95 -12.21 10.08
CA GLY A 74 -13.20 -11.57 11.36
C GLY A 74 -12.10 -10.66 11.85
N ILE A 75 -11.25 -10.18 10.97
CA ILE A 75 -10.18 -9.25 11.31
C ILE A 75 -10.78 -7.86 11.47
N LYS A 76 -10.69 -7.31 12.68
CA LYS A 76 -11.31 -6.01 12.98
C LYS A 76 -10.47 -4.84 12.49
N GLU A 77 -9.16 -4.91 12.69
CA GLU A 77 -8.25 -3.88 12.23
C GLU A 77 -7.48 -4.41 11.03
N GLY A 78 -7.86 -3.92 9.85
CA GLY A 78 -7.25 -4.37 8.62
C GLY A 78 -5.83 -3.86 8.46
N ILE A 79 -5.10 -4.52 7.57
CA ILE A 79 -3.73 -4.12 7.25
C ILE A 79 -3.74 -2.69 6.70
N PRO A 80 -2.82 -1.82 7.15
CA PRO A 80 -2.72 -0.46 6.60
C PRO A 80 -2.33 -0.50 5.14
N ILE A 81 -3.03 0.28 4.32
CA ILE A 81 -2.76 0.38 2.88
C ILE A 81 -2.58 1.85 2.53
N ILE A 82 -1.43 2.17 1.93
CA ILE A 82 -1.11 3.50 1.44
C ILE A 82 -1.10 3.46 -0.08
N ALA A 83 -1.95 4.28 -0.71
CA ALA A 83 -2.03 4.34 -2.17
C ALA A 83 -0.84 5.09 -2.75
N LEU A 84 -0.31 4.60 -3.87
CA LEU A 84 0.64 5.34 -4.70
C LEU A 84 -0.13 5.79 -5.93
N THR A 85 -0.25 7.11 -6.13
CA THR A 85 -1.06 7.66 -7.22
C THR A 85 -0.28 8.70 -8.01
N ALA A 86 -0.45 8.68 -9.33
CA ALA A 86 0.13 9.70 -10.21
C ALA A 86 -0.77 10.94 -10.30
N ASN A 87 -1.97 10.88 -9.78
CA ASN A 87 -2.95 11.94 -9.89
C ASN A 87 -3.10 12.68 -8.56
N THR A 88 -2.98 14.02 -8.62
CA THR A 88 -3.02 14.87 -7.44
C THR A 88 -4.35 15.60 -7.27
N LEU A 89 -5.37 15.24 -8.05
CA LEU A 89 -6.70 15.84 -7.94
C LEU A 89 -7.37 15.42 -6.62
N ASP A 90 -8.11 16.33 -6.04
CA ASP A 90 -8.76 16.13 -4.74
C ASP A 90 -9.63 14.87 -4.70
N ASN A 91 -10.19 14.49 -5.84
CA ASN A 91 -11.07 13.31 -5.93
C ASN A 91 -10.34 11.99 -5.65
N ASP A 92 -9.02 11.93 -5.87
CA ASP A 92 -8.27 10.69 -5.66
C ASP A 92 -8.15 10.35 -4.19
N LYS A 93 -8.02 11.35 -3.32
CA LYS A 93 -8.00 11.11 -1.89
C LYS A 93 -9.31 10.45 -1.43
N ASP A 94 -10.44 10.99 -1.86
CA ASP A 94 -11.74 10.45 -1.52
C ASP A 94 -11.93 9.03 -2.06
N LYS A 95 -11.48 8.78 -3.29
CA LYS A 95 -11.53 7.45 -3.89
C LYS A 95 -10.69 6.45 -3.11
N CYS A 96 -9.51 6.85 -2.65
CA CYS A 96 -8.64 6.00 -1.86
C CYS A 96 -9.31 5.63 -0.54
N ILE A 97 -9.83 6.61 0.17
CA ILE A 97 -10.47 6.37 1.46
C ILE A 97 -11.74 5.52 1.29
N ASN A 98 -12.54 5.81 0.27
CA ASN A 98 -13.77 5.04 0.00
C ASN A 98 -13.47 3.60 -0.41
N ALA A 99 -12.32 3.34 -1.00
CA ALA A 99 -11.91 1.98 -1.34
C ALA A 99 -11.41 1.19 -0.14
N GLY A 100 -11.16 1.86 0.98
CA GLY A 100 -10.67 1.21 2.20
C GLY A 100 -9.19 1.41 2.46
N MET A 101 -8.55 2.34 1.78
CA MET A 101 -7.14 2.69 2.00
C MET A 101 -7.01 3.65 3.17
N ASN A 102 -5.85 3.63 3.82
CA ASN A 102 -5.59 4.44 5.02
C ASN A 102 -5.03 5.82 4.68
N ASP A 103 -4.28 5.95 3.60
CA ASP A 103 -3.68 7.20 3.19
C ASP A 103 -3.24 7.08 1.73
N TYR A 104 -2.65 8.15 1.19
CA TYR A 104 -2.16 8.16 -0.18
C TYR A 104 -0.87 8.96 -0.29
N LEU A 105 -0.09 8.68 -1.33
CA LEU A 105 1.15 9.37 -1.64
C LEU A 105 1.18 9.66 -3.14
N ALA A 106 1.19 10.94 -3.52
CA ALA A 106 1.15 11.36 -4.92
C ALA A 106 2.55 11.33 -5.55
N LYS A 107 2.64 10.77 -6.75
CA LYS A 107 3.87 10.76 -7.54
C LYS A 107 3.98 12.07 -8.34
N PRO A 108 5.17 12.64 -8.52
CA PRO A 108 6.44 12.22 -7.91
C PRO A 108 6.53 12.65 -6.44
N PHE A 109 7.19 11.85 -5.63
CA PHE A 109 7.35 12.14 -4.21
C PHE A 109 8.83 12.07 -3.82
N THR A 110 9.19 12.79 -2.74
CA THR A 110 10.54 12.72 -2.17
C THR A 110 10.60 11.63 -1.12
N ALA A 111 11.83 11.28 -0.69
CA ALA A 111 12.00 10.37 0.43
C ALA A 111 11.29 10.89 1.68
N GLN A 112 11.35 12.21 1.91
CA GLN A 112 10.68 12.83 3.05
C GLN A 112 9.16 12.67 3.00
N ASP A 113 8.57 12.83 1.81
CA ASP A 113 7.13 12.62 1.62
C ASP A 113 6.74 11.18 1.96
N LEU A 114 7.53 10.23 1.50
CA LEU A 114 7.32 8.80 1.76
C LEU A 114 7.35 8.50 3.26
N TYR A 115 8.39 8.99 3.94
CA TYR A 115 8.55 8.77 5.37
C TYR A 115 7.44 9.44 6.17
N LYS A 116 7.02 10.63 5.76
CA LYS A 116 5.96 11.37 6.44
C LYS A 116 4.64 10.61 6.41
N VAL A 117 4.23 10.13 5.24
CA VAL A 117 2.96 9.38 5.14
C VAL A 117 3.05 8.07 5.90
N LEU A 118 4.20 7.40 5.85
CA LEU A 118 4.43 6.16 6.57
C LEU A 118 4.33 6.39 8.09
N ASP A 119 5.02 7.41 8.59
CA ASP A 119 5.00 7.73 10.02
C ASP A 119 3.60 8.11 10.50
N ASN A 120 2.84 8.86 9.70
CA ASN A 120 1.46 9.22 10.04
C ASN A 120 0.57 7.98 10.16
N VAL A 121 0.70 7.04 9.24
CA VAL A 121 -0.11 5.83 9.27
C VAL A 121 0.28 4.96 10.47
N LEU A 122 1.57 4.79 10.72
CA LEU A 122 2.06 3.99 11.83
C LEU A 122 1.66 4.58 13.19
N SER A 123 1.66 5.91 13.33
CA SER A 123 1.28 6.55 14.59
C SER A 123 -0.19 6.32 14.92
N LYS A 124 -1.05 6.20 13.91
CA LYS A 124 -2.48 5.91 14.13
C LYS A 124 -2.72 4.47 14.57
N ILE A 125 -1.85 3.56 14.18
CA ILE A 125 -1.95 2.15 14.56
C ILE A 125 -1.50 1.97 16.01
N ASP A 126 -0.41 2.63 16.39
CA ASP A 126 0.18 2.51 17.72
C ASP A 126 -0.51 3.38 18.77
N GLY A 127 -1.25 4.34 18.30
CA GLY A 127 -1.99 5.24 19.17
C GLY A 127 -3.41 4.80 19.37
#